data_9cfcda3b751f1dd2b6d7aa5437bfe30a
#
_entry.id   9cfcda3b751f1dd2b6d7aa5437bfe30a
#
_cell.length_a   1.000
_cell.length_b   1.000
_cell.length_c   1.000
_cell.angle_alpha   90.00
_cell.angle_beta   90.00
_cell.angle_gamma   90.00
#
_symmetry.space_group_name_H-M   'P 1'
#
loop_
_entity.id
_entity.type
_entity.pdbx_description
1 polymer ?
#
loop_
_entity_poly.entity_id
_entity_poly.type
_entity_poly.pdbx_seq_one_letter_code
_entity_poly.pdbx_strand_id
1 'polypeptide(L)'
;MSAGAISHTASTRKGLDKRQLIIDAAATLLREGGPEAVSHRSVARLAGCSLSATTYYFDGLEDLLHQAGLANMSRWSERAERAAFRARKLKSDASVKERIGLILSATLPDDENLKGHYEQLVSAGGAALVASAYQFGRVRLNI
;
A
#
# COMPACT_ATOMS: atom_id res chain seq x y z
N MET A 1 -11.89 -22.25 -35.65
CA MET A 1 -12.37 -22.51 -34.28
C MET A 1 -11.37 -21.95 -33.28
N SER A 2 -11.54 -20.72 -32.82
CA SER A 2 -10.74 -20.19 -31.70
C SER A 2 -11.37 -18.87 -31.19
N ALA A 3 -12.58 -18.95 -30.66
CA ALA A 3 -13.24 -17.80 -30.03
C ALA A 3 -13.34 -17.90 -28.47
N GLY A 4 -12.90 -19.02 -27.88
CA GLY A 4 -13.06 -19.28 -26.46
C GLY A 4 -11.95 -18.74 -25.55
N ALA A 5 -10.74 -18.54 -26.04
CA ALA A 5 -9.59 -18.16 -25.22
C ALA A 5 -9.54 -16.66 -24.85
N ILE A 6 -10.08 -15.77 -25.69
CA ILE A 6 -10.02 -14.33 -25.50
C ILE A 6 -11.01 -13.84 -24.42
N SER A 7 -12.15 -14.50 -24.29
CA SER A 7 -13.17 -14.13 -23.30
C SER A 7 -12.74 -14.44 -21.85
N HIS A 8 -12.04 -15.56 -21.63
CA HIS A 8 -11.61 -15.98 -20.29
C HIS A 8 -10.48 -15.08 -19.75
N THR A 9 -9.52 -14.70 -20.61
CA THR A 9 -8.42 -13.79 -20.20
C THR A 9 -8.90 -12.38 -19.89
N ALA A 10 -9.86 -11.85 -20.64
CA ALA A 10 -10.46 -10.54 -20.37
C ALA A 10 -11.26 -10.52 -19.07
N SER A 11 -12.04 -11.56 -18.77
CA SER A 11 -12.79 -11.70 -17.51
C SER A 11 -11.85 -11.80 -16.32
N THR A 12 -10.76 -12.57 -16.43
CA THR A 12 -9.74 -12.71 -15.37
C THR A 12 -9.00 -11.38 -15.13
N ARG A 13 -8.62 -10.67 -16.18
CA ARG A 13 -7.97 -9.35 -16.07
C ARG A 13 -8.87 -8.34 -15.36
N LYS A 14 -10.15 -8.24 -15.75
CA LYS A 14 -11.13 -7.37 -15.12
C LYS A 14 -11.37 -7.73 -13.63
N GLY A 15 -11.30 -9.00 -13.27
CA GLY A 15 -11.38 -9.46 -11.88
C GLY A 15 -10.15 -9.06 -11.06
N LEU A 16 -8.96 -9.18 -11.62
CA LEU A 16 -7.71 -8.75 -11.00
C LEU A 16 -7.67 -7.23 -10.81
N ASP A 17 -8.10 -6.47 -11.82
CA ASP A 17 -8.21 -5.01 -11.72
C ASP A 17 -9.18 -4.60 -10.59
N LYS A 18 -10.30 -5.28 -10.46
CA LYS A 18 -11.28 -5.01 -9.41
C LYS A 18 -10.76 -5.36 -8.01
N ARG A 19 -10.09 -6.49 -7.86
CA ARG A 19 -9.42 -6.86 -6.60
C ARG A 19 -8.38 -5.81 -6.20
N GLN A 20 -7.58 -5.33 -7.14
CA GLN A 20 -6.57 -4.29 -6.88
C GLN A 20 -7.21 -2.96 -6.48
N LEU A 21 -8.29 -2.53 -7.11
CA LEU A 21 -9.03 -1.33 -6.70
C LEU A 21 -9.52 -1.41 -5.25
N ILE A 22 -9.97 -2.57 -4.81
CA ILE A 22 -10.40 -2.78 -3.43
C ILE A 22 -9.20 -2.70 -2.47
N ILE A 23 -8.06 -3.31 -2.81
CA ILE A 23 -6.82 -3.22 -2.02
C ILE A 23 -6.35 -1.77 -1.92
N ASP A 24 -6.34 -1.03 -3.02
CA ASP A 24 -5.90 0.37 -3.04
C ASP A 24 -6.79 1.28 -2.19
N ALA A 25 -8.09 1.06 -2.22
CA ALA A 25 -9.04 1.76 -1.35
C ALA A 25 -8.81 1.42 0.13
N ALA A 26 -8.63 0.13 0.46
CA ALA A 26 -8.33 -0.30 1.81
C ALA A 26 -6.98 0.25 2.31
N ALA A 27 -5.96 0.25 1.46
CA ALA A 27 -4.65 0.81 1.75
C ALA A 27 -4.70 2.32 2.01
N THR A 28 -5.55 3.03 1.28
CA THR A 28 -5.78 4.47 1.49
C THR A 28 -6.46 4.72 2.82
N LEU A 29 -7.56 4.03 3.14
CA LEU A 29 -8.26 4.16 4.42
C LEU A 29 -7.35 3.79 5.60
N LEU A 30 -6.56 2.72 5.46
CA LEU A 30 -5.59 2.30 6.46
C LEU A 30 -4.54 3.40 6.71
N ARG A 31 -4.08 4.08 5.67
CA ARG A 31 -3.08 5.14 5.76
C ARG A 31 -3.63 6.43 6.35
N GLU A 32 -4.89 6.76 6.08
CA GLU A 32 -5.51 8.02 6.49
C GLU A 32 -6.12 7.96 7.88
N GLY A 33 -6.70 6.83 8.26
CA GLY A 33 -7.47 6.69 9.49
C GLY A 33 -7.13 5.47 10.34
N GLY A 34 -6.04 4.75 10.01
CA GLY A 34 -5.65 3.55 10.73
C GLY A 34 -6.58 2.35 10.50
N PRO A 35 -6.35 1.22 11.21
CA PRO A 35 -7.13 -0.01 11.04
C PRO A 35 -8.63 0.20 11.28
N GLU A 36 -9.00 1.09 12.19
CA GLU A 36 -10.39 1.38 12.58
C GLU A 36 -11.21 2.03 11.45
N ALA A 37 -10.55 2.71 10.50
CA ALA A 37 -11.20 3.28 9.33
C ALA A 37 -11.54 2.22 8.26
N VAL A 38 -10.95 1.03 8.33
CA VAL A 38 -11.09 -0.03 7.34
C VAL A 38 -12.24 -0.95 7.73
N SER A 39 -13.25 -0.98 6.89
CA SER A 39 -14.36 -1.94 6.94
C SER A 39 -14.77 -2.29 5.52
N HIS A 40 -15.41 -3.45 5.31
CA HIS A 40 -15.92 -3.81 3.98
C HIS A 40 -16.81 -2.70 3.39
N ARG A 41 -17.59 -2.01 4.23
CA ARG A 41 -18.49 -0.93 3.81
C ARG A 41 -17.73 0.34 3.40
N SER A 42 -16.76 0.79 4.21
CA SER A 42 -15.94 1.97 3.89
C SER A 42 -15.10 1.73 2.64
N VAL A 43 -14.52 0.55 2.51
CA VAL A 43 -13.73 0.15 1.34
C VAL A 43 -14.60 0.05 0.09
N ALA A 44 -15.76 -0.60 0.14
CA ALA A 44 -16.68 -0.69 -1.00
C ALA A 44 -17.10 0.69 -1.50
N ARG A 45 -17.39 1.61 -0.58
CA ARG A 45 -17.74 3.00 -0.90
C ARG A 45 -16.59 3.73 -1.59
N LEU A 46 -15.37 3.62 -1.08
CA LEU A 46 -14.20 4.30 -1.65
C LEU A 46 -13.78 3.68 -2.99
N ALA A 47 -13.84 2.35 -3.11
CA ALA A 47 -13.52 1.62 -4.35
C ALA A 47 -14.59 1.76 -5.43
N GLY A 48 -15.76 2.35 -5.13
CA GLY A 48 -16.87 2.42 -6.07
C GLY A 48 -17.43 1.06 -6.48
N CYS A 49 -17.45 0.10 -5.56
CA CYS A 49 -17.93 -1.27 -5.81
C CYS A 49 -19.03 -1.69 -4.82
N SER A 50 -19.65 -2.84 -5.09
CA SER A 50 -20.65 -3.40 -4.17
C SER A 50 -19.99 -4.00 -2.93
N LEU A 51 -20.72 -4.02 -1.81
CA LEU A 51 -20.26 -4.68 -0.58
C LEU A 51 -19.96 -6.17 -0.82
N SER A 52 -20.78 -6.85 -1.62
CA SER A 52 -20.55 -8.24 -1.99
C SER A 52 -19.25 -8.48 -2.77
N ALA A 53 -18.75 -7.48 -3.49
CA ALA A 53 -17.45 -7.61 -4.15
C ALA A 53 -16.30 -7.69 -3.14
N THR A 54 -16.32 -6.92 -2.07
CA THR A 54 -15.28 -6.96 -1.04
C THR A 54 -15.25 -8.29 -0.29
N THR A 55 -16.41 -8.91 -0.06
CA THR A 55 -16.50 -10.22 0.59
C THR A 55 -16.24 -11.40 -0.37
N TYR A 56 -16.35 -11.16 -1.67
CA TYR A 56 -16.03 -12.18 -2.68
C TYR A 56 -14.51 -12.34 -2.90
N TYR A 57 -13.76 -11.24 -2.85
CA TYR A 57 -12.32 -11.26 -3.15
C TYR A 57 -11.42 -11.48 -1.94
N PHE A 58 -11.95 -11.39 -0.71
CA PHE A 58 -11.16 -11.45 0.52
C PHE A 58 -11.84 -12.33 1.57
N ASP A 59 -11.04 -13.15 2.25
CA ASP A 59 -11.48 -14.07 3.31
C ASP A 59 -11.72 -13.33 4.65
N GLY A 60 -12.44 -12.22 4.57
CA GLY A 60 -12.77 -11.39 5.72
C GLY A 60 -11.96 -10.11 5.80
N LEU A 61 -12.24 -9.35 6.86
CA LEU A 61 -11.61 -8.04 7.08
C LEU A 61 -10.11 -8.16 7.36
N GLU A 62 -9.70 -9.25 7.99
CA GLU A 62 -8.28 -9.49 8.34
C GLU A 62 -7.42 -9.68 7.10
N ASP A 63 -7.88 -10.49 6.13
CA ASP A 63 -7.19 -10.64 4.84
C ASP A 63 -7.11 -9.31 4.10
N LEU A 64 -8.22 -8.56 4.06
CA LEU A 64 -8.25 -7.24 3.44
C LEU A 64 -7.26 -6.25 4.09
N LEU A 65 -7.19 -6.20 5.42
CA LEU A 65 -6.23 -5.40 6.18
C LEU A 65 -4.78 -5.82 5.90
N HIS A 66 -4.53 -7.12 5.84
CA HIS A 66 -3.20 -7.65 5.51
C HIS A 66 -2.76 -7.22 4.11
N GLN A 67 -3.63 -7.37 3.11
CA GLN A 67 -3.34 -6.95 1.73
C GLN A 67 -3.15 -5.43 1.61
N ALA A 68 -3.93 -4.64 2.35
CA ALA A 68 -3.77 -3.19 2.43
C ALA A 68 -2.42 -2.80 3.05
N GLY A 69 -2.01 -3.48 4.11
CA GLY A 69 -0.70 -3.31 4.73
C GLY A 69 0.45 -3.63 3.76
N LEU A 70 0.38 -4.75 3.04
CA LEU A 70 1.36 -5.11 2.02
C LEU A 70 1.44 -4.07 0.90
N ALA A 71 0.30 -3.54 0.44
CA ALA A 71 0.27 -2.49 -0.58
C ALA A 71 0.95 -1.19 -0.10
N ASN A 72 0.72 -0.77 1.14
CA ASN A 72 1.37 0.38 1.72
C ASN A 72 2.89 0.17 1.89
N MET A 73 3.32 -1.03 2.28
CA MET A 73 4.74 -1.39 2.38
C MET A 73 5.42 -1.40 1.01
N SER A 74 4.75 -1.90 -0.04
CA SER A 74 5.28 -1.87 -1.40
C SER A 74 5.52 -0.43 -1.87
N ARG A 75 4.56 0.47 -1.64
CA ARG A 75 4.70 1.90 -1.96
C ARG A 75 5.88 2.55 -1.22
N TRP A 76 6.06 2.20 0.05
CA TRP A 76 7.20 2.71 0.82
C TRP A 76 8.53 2.17 0.29
N SER A 77 8.61 0.86 0.02
CA SER A 77 9.80 0.24 -0.59
C SER A 77 10.19 0.90 -1.91
N GLU A 78 9.23 1.10 -2.81
CA GLU A 78 9.47 1.77 -4.09
C GLU A 78 9.97 3.21 -3.92
N ARG A 79 9.46 3.94 -2.92
CA ARG A 79 9.92 5.28 -2.60
C ARG A 79 11.37 5.28 -2.11
N ALA A 80 11.70 4.38 -1.19
CA ALA A 80 13.05 4.21 -0.67
C ALA A 80 14.03 3.81 -1.80
N GLU A 81 13.64 2.92 -2.69
CA GLU A 81 14.43 2.55 -3.87
C GLU A 81 14.68 3.73 -4.82
N ARG A 82 13.64 4.55 -5.08
CA ARG A 82 13.78 5.77 -5.88
C ARG A 82 14.72 6.78 -5.23
N ALA A 83 14.63 6.96 -3.92
CA ALA A 83 15.52 7.85 -3.18
C ALA A 83 16.97 7.33 -3.18
N ALA A 84 17.17 6.03 -2.98
CA ALA A 84 18.49 5.40 -3.06
C ALA A 84 19.11 5.53 -4.46
N PHE A 85 18.32 5.38 -5.52
CA PHE A 85 18.77 5.59 -6.89
C PHE A 85 19.21 7.04 -7.13
N ARG A 86 18.46 8.02 -6.63
CA ARG A 86 18.83 9.44 -6.70
C ARG A 86 20.07 9.72 -5.89
N ALA A 87 20.22 9.12 -4.69
CA ALA A 87 21.40 9.29 -3.84
C ALA A 87 22.68 8.83 -4.51
N ARG A 88 22.65 7.71 -5.26
CA ARG A 88 23.81 7.22 -6.02
C ARG A 88 24.24 8.15 -7.16
N LYS A 89 23.34 8.96 -7.67
CA LYS A 89 23.59 9.95 -8.72
C LYS A 89 23.96 11.35 -8.17
N LEU A 90 23.90 11.51 -6.85
CA LEU A 90 24.21 12.76 -6.22
C LEU A 90 25.69 13.06 -6.36
N LYS A 91 26.03 14.28 -6.76
CA LYS A 91 27.41 14.71 -6.88
C LYS A 91 28.06 14.80 -5.50
N SER A 92 29.37 14.66 -5.45
CA SER A 92 30.15 14.76 -4.20
C SER A 92 30.04 16.12 -3.50
N ASP A 93 29.82 17.18 -4.28
CA ASP A 93 29.62 18.56 -3.85
C ASP A 93 28.20 18.95 -3.55
N ALA A 94 27.25 17.97 -3.59
CA ALA A 94 25.85 18.20 -3.29
C ALA A 94 25.66 18.81 -1.90
N SER A 95 24.81 19.81 -1.83
CA SER A 95 24.51 20.56 -0.61
C SER A 95 23.86 19.67 0.48
N VAL A 96 24.02 20.09 1.73
CA VAL A 96 23.34 19.43 2.87
C VAL A 96 21.83 19.39 2.68
N LYS A 97 21.23 20.45 2.10
CA LYS A 97 19.81 20.53 1.80
C LYS A 97 19.37 19.42 0.83
N GLU A 98 20.13 19.15 -0.22
CA GLU A 98 19.83 18.09 -1.18
C GLU A 98 19.92 16.70 -0.53
N ARG A 99 20.94 16.48 0.30
CA ARG A 99 21.09 15.22 1.05
C ARG A 99 19.95 14.97 2.03
N ILE A 100 19.57 15.99 2.82
CA ILE A 100 18.43 15.92 3.73
C ILE A 100 17.13 15.70 2.94
N GLY A 101 16.93 16.41 1.83
CA GLY A 101 15.74 16.23 0.98
C GLY A 101 15.58 14.80 0.48
N LEU A 102 16.69 14.12 0.13
CA LEU A 102 16.65 12.70 -0.25
C LEU A 102 16.26 11.80 0.91
N ILE A 103 16.80 12.01 2.11
CA ILE A 103 16.45 11.22 3.30
C ILE A 103 14.96 11.39 3.60
N LEU A 104 14.48 12.63 3.60
CA LEU A 104 13.07 12.92 3.84
C LEU A 104 12.17 12.27 2.78
N SER A 105 12.56 12.30 1.51
CA SER A 105 11.80 11.67 0.42
C SER A 105 11.75 10.15 0.51
N ALA A 106 12.70 9.51 1.20
CA ALA A 106 12.69 8.08 1.44
C ALA A 106 11.80 7.67 2.62
N THR A 107 11.73 8.53 3.64
CA THR A 107 11.14 8.19 4.94
C THR A 107 9.75 8.77 5.16
N LEU A 108 9.47 9.94 4.57
CA LEU A 108 8.17 10.59 4.73
C LEU A 108 7.21 10.23 3.59
N PRO A 109 5.90 10.16 3.85
CA PRO A 109 4.89 9.99 2.81
C PRO A 109 4.90 11.19 1.84
N ASP A 110 4.50 10.93 0.59
CA ASP A 110 4.36 11.98 -0.43
C ASP A 110 3.06 12.81 -0.22
N ASP A 111 2.15 12.29 0.58
CA ASP A 111 0.94 12.98 1.01
C ASP A 111 1.22 13.81 2.27
N GLU A 112 0.49 14.89 2.46
CA GLU A 112 0.65 15.81 3.60
C GLU A 112 0.19 15.19 4.94
N ASN A 113 -0.23 13.90 4.94
CA ASN A 113 -0.77 13.23 6.11
C ASN A 113 0.30 12.55 6.97
N LEU A 114 1.23 13.33 7.49
CA LEU A 114 2.23 12.88 8.46
C LEU A 114 1.60 12.23 9.70
N LYS A 115 0.47 12.74 10.16
CA LYS A 115 -0.24 12.22 11.33
C LYS A 115 -0.71 10.79 11.09
N GLY A 116 -1.40 10.53 9.98
CA GLY A 116 -1.86 9.19 9.62
C GLY A 116 -0.70 8.22 9.42
N HIS A 117 0.42 8.67 8.89
CA HIS A 117 1.62 7.84 8.73
C HIS A 117 2.20 7.42 10.10
N TYR A 118 2.30 8.36 11.05
CA TYR A 118 2.76 8.06 12.41
C TYR A 118 1.77 7.18 13.17
N GLU A 119 0.48 7.43 13.06
CA GLU A 119 -0.56 6.61 13.67
C GLU A 119 -0.50 5.17 13.14
N GLN A 120 -0.22 4.97 11.86
CA GLN A 120 0.01 3.66 11.27
C GLN A 120 1.25 2.96 11.85
N LEU A 121 2.38 3.65 11.94
CA LEU A 121 3.61 3.06 12.48
C LEU A 121 3.42 2.64 13.94
N VAL A 122 2.69 3.42 14.72
CA VAL A 122 2.38 3.12 16.13
C VAL A 122 1.34 2.00 16.22
N SER A 123 0.27 2.05 15.43
CA SER A 123 -0.80 1.05 15.41
C SER A 123 -0.33 -0.29 14.83
N ALA A 124 0.61 -0.29 13.89
CA ALA A 124 1.22 -1.51 13.36
C ALA A 124 1.96 -2.32 14.46
N GLY A 125 2.42 -1.66 15.52
CA GLY A 125 2.95 -2.33 16.71
C GLY A 125 1.87 -2.99 17.59
N GLY A 126 0.60 -2.55 17.46
CA GLY A 126 -0.52 -3.05 18.27
C GLY A 126 -1.44 -4.03 17.55
N ALA A 127 -1.54 -3.97 16.23
CA ALA A 127 -2.37 -4.89 15.44
C ALA A 127 -1.50 -5.98 14.81
N ALA A 128 -1.53 -7.19 15.35
CA ALA A 128 -0.69 -8.32 14.95
C ALA A 128 -0.72 -8.61 13.43
N LEU A 129 -1.85 -8.38 12.77
CA LEU A 129 -2.05 -8.59 11.34
C LEU A 129 -1.35 -7.55 10.46
N VAL A 130 -1.39 -6.29 10.87
CA VAL A 130 -0.69 -5.20 10.17
C VAL A 130 0.81 -5.29 10.48
N ALA A 131 1.18 -5.69 11.71
CA ALA A 131 2.56 -5.90 12.10
C ALA A 131 3.27 -6.95 11.23
N SER A 132 2.60 -8.05 10.85
CA SER A 132 3.19 -9.08 9.97
C SER A 132 3.53 -8.53 8.58
N ALA A 133 2.65 -7.72 7.98
CA ALA A 133 2.90 -7.07 6.69
C ALA A 133 4.09 -6.09 6.76
N TYR A 134 4.18 -5.33 7.86
CA TYR A 134 5.28 -4.38 8.06
C TYR A 134 6.62 -5.09 8.35
N GLN A 135 6.61 -6.21 9.09
CA GLN A 135 7.82 -7.03 9.28
C GLN A 135 8.36 -7.57 7.96
N PHE A 136 7.50 -8.04 7.07
CA PHE A 136 7.90 -8.50 5.75
C PHE A 136 8.55 -7.37 4.93
N GLY A 137 7.99 -6.16 4.96
CA GLY A 137 8.57 -5.00 4.29
C GLY A 137 9.92 -4.56 4.88
N ARG A 138 10.09 -4.63 6.20
CA ARG A 138 11.36 -4.32 6.87
C ARG A 138 12.48 -5.27 6.46
N VAL A 139 12.21 -6.57 6.39
CA VAL A 139 13.19 -7.55 5.90
C VAL A 139 13.61 -7.25 4.46
N ARG A 140 12.68 -6.84 3.61
CA ARG A 140 12.97 -6.45 2.21
C ARG A 140 13.80 -5.17 2.10
N LEU A 141 13.65 -4.23 3.03
CA LEU A 141 14.42 -3.00 3.09
C LEU A 141 15.75 -3.14 3.83
N ASN A 142 16.04 -4.32 4.39
CA ASN A 142 17.28 -4.60 5.14
C ASN A 142 17.49 -3.66 6.35
N ILE A 143 16.37 -3.31 7.04
CA ILE A 143 16.32 -2.42 8.20
C ILE A 143 16.10 -3.25 9.48
#